data_b906b6f45fa71a241feab4bc6c944116
#
_entry.id   b906b6f45fa71a241feab4bc6c944116
#
_cell.length_a   1.000
_cell.length_b   1.000
_cell.length_c   1.000
_cell.angle_alpha   90.00
_cell.angle_beta   90.00
_cell.angle_gamma   90.00
#
_symmetry.space_group_name_H-M   'P 1'
#
loop_
_entity.id
_entity.type
_entity.pdbx_description
1 polymer ?
#
loop_
_entity_poly.entity_id
_entity_poly.type
_entity_poly.pdbx_seq_one_letter_code
_entity_poly.pdbx_strand_id
1 'polypeptide(L)'
;MENKFEQSKVPFISKLAYGMGDVGCNFSWMFVGNFLMIFYTDVFGIGMSAVASLMLFSRFWDAINDPIIGGLCDKTKTRWGRYRPWLLFGAPLTALILILTFWAHPEWNDTGKIFYMAVTYCLLVLGYTCVNIPYGTLCGAMTQNMDERAQINTSRSVSAMIAIGIINIITIPLIETFGEGDARQGYLMVAVLYGIIFALCHIFCFSKTKEVIEVPVEQKLPLKTQLKAIVKNKPYLLALVGQILFGFILYGRNADMLYYFTYVEGSASLFSMYSLAIIIPSVVGAACFPYVFKLTKNKGWSASVFAFGTGVTMIALYFFSPVATPVGFYAFSALSQFFFSGFNTAIYAIIPDCVEYGEWKTGIRNDDFSMPSFRWAIK
;
A
#
# COMPACT_ATOMS: atom_id res chain seq x y z
N MET A 1 -20.57 3.40 35.94
CA MET A 1 -20.15 2.13 35.33
C MET A 1 -19.02 2.44 34.37
N GLU A 2 -17.80 2.56 34.90
CA GLU A 2 -16.61 2.71 34.05
C GLU A 2 -16.48 1.47 33.15
N ASN A 3 -16.32 1.73 31.89
CA ASN A 3 -16.43 0.76 30.79
C ASN A 3 -15.44 -0.40 30.96
N LYS A 4 -15.92 -1.56 31.32
CA LYS A 4 -15.15 -2.82 31.33
C LYS A 4 -14.43 -3.10 29.99
N PHE A 5 -14.84 -2.43 28.92
CA PHE A 5 -14.29 -2.53 27.58
C PHE A 5 -13.03 -1.66 27.36
N GLU A 6 -12.86 -0.57 28.12
CA GLU A 6 -11.65 0.27 28.05
C GLU A 6 -10.41 -0.39 28.67
N GLN A 7 -10.58 -1.38 29.55
CA GLN A 7 -9.48 -2.07 30.21
C GLN A 7 -9.12 -3.44 29.61
N SER A 8 -9.83 -3.93 28.60
CA SER A 8 -9.56 -5.24 28.02
C SER A 8 -8.31 -5.20 27.13
N LYS A 9 -7.25 -5.87 27.57
CA LYS A 9 -6.03 -6.09 26.78
C LYS A 9 -6.31 -7.04 25.62
N VAL A 10 -5.89 -6.67 24.42
CA VAL A 10 -5.94 -7.56 23.26
C VAL A 10 -4.79 -8.57 23.35
N PRO A 11 -5.04 -9.88 23.22
CA PRO A 11 -3.98 -10.88 23.26
C PRO A 11 -2.89 -10.61 22.23
N PHE A 12 -1.63 -10.86 22.58
CA PHE A 12 -0.49 -10.66 21.68
C PHE A 12 -0.67 -11.40 20.36
N ILE A 13 -1.18 -12.64 20.41
CA ILE A 13 -1.45 -13.44 19.21
C ILE A 13 -2.46 -12.78 18.26
N SER A 14 -3.42 -12.03 18.77
CA SER A 14 -4.39 -11.29 17.96
C SER A 14 -3.75 -10.08 17.31
N LYS A 15 -2.82 -9.38 17.99
CA LYS A 15 -2.02 -8.28 17.43
C LYS A 15 -1.11 -8.78 16.32
N LEU A 16 -0.43 -9.90 16.55
CA LEU A 16 0.42 -10.55 15.56
C LEU A 16 -0.40 -11.01 14.34
N ALA A 17 -1.54 -11.67 14.57
CA ALA A 17 -2.40 -12.15 13.50
C ALA A 17 -2.98 -11.00 12.66
N TYR A 18 -3.29 -9.86 13.29
CA TYR A 18 -3.66 -8.66 12.57
C TYR A 18 -2.49 -8.12 11.73
N GLY A 19 -1.26 -8.08 12.25
CA GLY A 19 -0.07 -7.73 11.47
C GLY A 19 0.16 -8.67 10.29
N MET A 20 -0.06 -9.99 10.46
CA MET A 20 0.05 -10.96 9.36
C MET A 20 -0.97 -10.71 8.24
N GLY A 21 -2.15 -10.15 8.52
CA GLY A 21 -3.07 -9.71 7.48
C GLY A 21 -2.43 -8.68 6.53
N ASP A 22 -1.63 -7.76 7.07
CA ASP A 22 -0.91 -6.77 6.25
C ASP A 22 0.28 -7.37 5.47
N VAL A 23 0.91 -8.42 6.02
CA VAL A 23 1.86 -9.24 5.24
C VAL A 23 1.18 -9.78 3.99
N GLY A 24 0.02 -10.42 4.14
CA GLY A 24 -0.77 -10.91 3.01
C GLY A 24 -1.09 -9.80 2.00
N CYS A 25 -1.63 -8.67 2.47
CA CYS A 25 -1.93 -7.52 1.61
C CYS A 25 -0.71 -7.07 0.80
N ASN A 26 0.47 -6.98 1.40
CA ASN A 26 1.67 -6.55 0.70
C ASN A 26 2.18 -7.61 -0.28
N PHE A 27 2.14 -8.91 0.05
CA PHE A 27 2.54 -9.98 -0.88
C PHE A 27 1.72 -9.95 -2.17
N SER A 28 0.44 -9.63 -2.11
CA SER A 28 -0.37 -9.43 -3.30
C SER A 28 -0.09 -8.09 -3.98
N TRP A 29 -0.24 -6.98 -3.24
CA TRP A 29 -0.29 -5.64 -3.84
C TRP A 29 1.06 -5.13 -4.33
N MET A 30 2.17 -5.40 -3.59
CA MET A 30 3.51 -5.03 -4.04
C MET A 30 3.96 -5.86 -5.24
N PHE A 31 3.57 -7.15 -5.29
CA PHE A 31 3.84 -7.98 -6.46
C PHE A 31 3.14 -7.43 -7.71
N VAL A 32 1.87 -7.09 -7.59
CA VAL A 32 1.10 -6.43 -8.66
C VAL A 32 1.71 -5.08 -9.02
N GLY A 33 1.98 -4.22 -8.03
CA GLY A 33 2.47 -2.86 -8.26
C GLY A 33 3.83 -2.80 -8.94
N ASN A 34 4.75 -3.71 -8.61
CA ASN A 34 6.11 -3.68 -9.12
C ASN A 34 6.29 -4.52 -10.39
N PHE A 35 5.56 -5.63 -10.55
CA PHE A 35 5.87 -6.64 -11.55
C PHE A 35 4.78 -6.86 -12.60
N LEU A 36 3.53 -6.42 -12.36
CA LEU A 36 2.43 -6.68 -13.30
C LEU A 36 2.64 -5.98 -14.65
N MET A 37 3.15 -4.76 -14.64
CA MET A 37 3.35 -3.98 -15.87
C MET A 37 4.37 -4.67 -16.77
N ILE A 38 5.52 -5.08 -16.22
CA ILE A 38 6.55 -5.80 -16.98
C ILE A 38 6.05 -7.19 -17.42
N PHE A 39 5.25 -7.88 -16.60
CA PHE A 39 4.62 -9.13 -17.00
C PHE A 39 3.69 -8.95 -18.21
N TYR A 40 2.85 -7.92 -18.22
CA TYR A 40 1.93 -7.68 -19.34
C TYR A 40 2.64 -7.29 -20.62
N THR A 41 3.71 -6.50 -20.54
CA THR A 41 4.45 -6.04 -21.72
C THR A 41 5.38 -7.12 -22.28
N ASP A 42 6.19 -7.73 -21.43
CA ASP A 42 7.32 -8.56 -21.87
C ASP A 42 6.98 -10.04 -21.94
N VAL A 43 6.10 -10.51 -21.03
CA VAL A 43 5.76 -11.94 -20.92
C VAL A 43 4.45 -12.26 -21.63
N PHE A 44 3.44 -11.42 -21.43
CA PHE A 44 2.14 -11.59 -22.07
C PHE A 44 2.10 -10.98 -23.48
N GLY A 45 2.99 -10.01 -23.77
CA GLY A 45 3.16 -9.40 -25.08
C GLY A 45 2.05 -8.42 -25.45
N ILE A 46 1.54 -7.64 -24.48
CA ILE A 46 0.52 -6.61 -24.70
C ILE A 46 1.22 -5.25 -24.88
N GLY A 47 0.75 -4.46 -25.85
CA GLY A 47 1.32 -3.14 -26.10
C GLY A 47 1.22 -2.20 -24.89
N MET A 48 2.31 -1.46 -24.59
CA MET A 48 2.42 -0.57 -23.45
C MET A 48 1.26 0.43 -23.32
N SER A 49 0.73 0.95 -24.44
CA SER A 49 -0.39 1.89 -24.45
C SER A 49 -1.68 1.28 -23.90
N ALA A 50 -1.95 0.00 -24.20
CA ALA A 50 -3.12 -0.71 -23.66
C ALA A 50 -2.95 -0.96 -22.15
N VAL A 51 -1.76 -1.35 -21.71
CA VAL A 51 -1.44 -1.55 -20.29
C VAL A 51 -1.59 -0.23 -19.52
N ALA A 52 -1.01 0.86 -20.02
CA ALA A 52 -1.11 2.18 -19.39
C ALA A 52 -2.58 2.67 -19.30
N SER A 53 -3.37 2.46 -20.36
CA SER A 53 -4.80 2.81 -20.38
C SER A 53 -5.59 2.02 -19.34
N LEU A 54 -5.32 0.73 -19.19
CA LEU A 54 -5.95 -0.10 -18.17
C LEU A 54 -5.56 0.35 -16.76
N MET A 55 -4.29 0.63 -16.53
CA MET A 55 -3.79 1.12 -15.24
C MET A 55 -4.48 2.44 -14.83
N LEU A 56 -4.68 3.35 -15.79
CA LEU A 56 -5.43 4.58 -15.59
C LEU A 56 -6.91 4.31 -15.29
N PHE A 57 -7.56 3.46 -16.11
CA PHE A 57 -8.96 3.09 -15.92
C PHE A 57 -9.21 2.44 -14.55
N SER A 58 -8.29 1.60 -14.10
CA SER A 58 -8.41 0.92 -12.82
C SER A 58 -8.46 1.86 -11.62
N ARG A 59 -7.90 3.07 -11.71
CA ARG A 59 -8.00 4.09 -10.67
C ARG A 59 -9.42 4.62 -10.50
N PHE A 60 -10.13 4.82 -11.61
CA PHE A 60 -11.55 5.17 -11.57
C PHE A 60 -12.40 4.01 -11.04
N TRP A 61 -12.07 2.78 -11.45
CA TRP A 61 -12.71 1.57 -10.97
C TRP A 61 -12.56 1.40 -9.45
N ASP A 62 -11.36 1.59 -8.89
CA ASP A 62 -11.07 1.55 -7.46
C ASP A 62 -11.87 2.63 -6.70
N ALA A 63 -11.91 3.86 -7.22
CA ALA A 63 -12.66 4.96 -6.63
C ALA A 63 -14.19 4.69 -6.52
N ILE A 64 -14.75 3.91 -7.44
CA ILE A 64 -16.16 3.50 -7.42
C ILE A 64 -16.38 2.32 -6.47
N ASN A 65 -15.47 1.36 -6.46
CA ASN A 65 -15.59 0.14 -5.67
C ASN A 65 -15.46 0.39 -4.15
N ASP A 66 -14.53 1.24 -3.73
CA ASP A 66 -14.24 1.47 -2.32
C ASP A 66 -15.49 1.89 -1.52
N PRO A 67 -16.31 2.88 -1.94
CA PRO A 67 -17.55 3.24 -1.25
C PRO A 67 -18.61 2.13 -1.28
N ILE A 68 -18.72 1.40 -2.38
CA ILE A 68 -19.70 0.31 -2.53
C ILE A 68 -19.38 -0.82 -1.55
N ILE A 69 -18.13 -1.27 -1.55
CA ILE A 69 -17.68 -2.37 -0.67
C ILE A 69 -17.74 -1.94 0.79
N GLY A 70 -17.31 -0.70 1.11
CA GLY A 70 -17.44 -0.15 2.46
C GLY A 70 -18.90 -0.19 2.95
N GLY A 71 -19.84 0.25 2.11
CA GLY A 71 -21.28 0.20 2.42
C GLY A 71 -21.85 -1.22 2.55
N LEU A 72 -21.35 -2.18 1.78
CA LEU A 72 -21.71 -3.59 1.89
C LEU A 72 -21.17 -4.20 3.19
N CYS A 73 -19.92 -3.89 3.53
CA CYS A 73 -19.32 -4.34 4.80
C CYS A 73 -20.11 -3.83 6.01
N ASP A 74 -20.52 -2.55 5.99
CA ASP A 74 -21.30 -1.94 7.06
C ASP A 74 -22.68 -2.60 7.24
N LYS A 75 -23.27 -3.11 6.16
CA LYS A 75 -24.56 -3.84 6.18
C LYS A 75 -24.43 -5.32 6.51
N THR A 76 -23.23 -5.87 6.45
CA THR A 76 -22.99 -7.29 6.71
C THR A 76 -23.24 -7.61 8.18
N LYS A 77 -24.08 -8.62 8.45
CA LYS A 77 -24.36 -9.14 9.80
C LYS A 77 -24.28 -10.66 9.78
N THR A 78 -23.24 -11.20 10.38
CA THR A 78 -23.04 -12.65 10.45
C THR A 78 -22.67 -13.09 11.86
N ARG A 79 -22.74 -14.42 12.12
CA ARG A 79 -22.30 -15.02 13.38
C ARG A 79 -20.81 -14.81 13.70
N TRP A 80 -20.00 -14.45 12.69
CA TRP A 80 -18.56 -14.23 12.84
C TRP A 80 -18.20 -12.73 12.97
N GLY A 81 -19.21 -11.86 12.95
CA GLY A 81 -19.03 -10.42 12.93
C GLY A 81 -19.37 -9.78 11.59
N ARG A 82 -18.97 -8.53 11.42
CA ARG A 82 -19.26 -7.69 10.26
C ARG A 82 -18.13 -7.74 9.23
N TYR A 83 -16.87 -7.68 9.68
CA TYR A 83 -15.67 -7.54 8.82
C TYR A 83 -14.96 -8.87 8.58
N ARG A 84 -14.91 -9.74 9.60
CA ARG A 84 -14.18 -11.01 9.54
C ARG A 84 -14.62 -11.97 8.43
N PRO A 85 -15.89 -12.11 8.07
CA PRO A 85 -16.33 -12.99 6.97
C PRO A 85 -15.70 -12.62 5.63
N TRP A 86 -15.47 -11.33 5.39
CA TRP A 86 -14.83 -10.85 4.18
C TRP A 86 -13.37 -11.31 4.05
N LEU A 87 -12.66 -11.42 5.17
CA LEU A 87 -11.31 -11.96 5.19
C LEU A 87 -11.32 -13.47 4.87
N LEU A 88 -12.27 -14.21 5.45
CA LEU A 88 -12.35 -15.66 5.29
C LEU A 88 -12.68 -16.07 3.85
N PHE A 89 -13.68 -15.45 3.25
CA PHE A 89 -14.18 -15.83 1.92
C PHE A 89 -13.54 -14.99 0.81
N GLY A 90 -13.26 -13.72 1.06
CA GLY A 90 -12.66 -12.82 0.10
C GLY A 90 -11.21 -13.16 -0.21
N ALA A 91 -10.42 -13.53 0.79
CA ALA A 91 -9.00 -13.77 0.56
C ALA A 91 -8.70 -14.97 -0.34
N PRO A 92 -9.30 -16.16 -0.19
CA PRO A 92 -9.09 -17.26 -1.14
C PRO A 92 -9.55 -16.91 -2.57
N LEU A 93 -10.66 -16.19 -2.70
CA LEU A 93 -11.14 -15.75 -4.03
C LEU A 93 -10.17 -14.76 -4.67
N THR A 94 -9.69 -13.78 -3.92
CA THR A 94 -8.69 -12.80 -4.39
C THR A 94 -7.37 -13.49 -4.75
N ALA A 95 -6.94 -14.49 -3.98
CA ALA A 95 -5.76 -15.29 -4.30
C ALA A 95 -5.91 -16.03 -5.64
N LEU A 96 -7.08 -16.60 -5.90
CA LEU A 96 -7.36 -17.24 -7.19
C LEU A 96 -7.30 -16.22 -8.35
N ILE A 97 -7.89 -15.05 -8.16
CA ILE A 97 -7.87 -13.98 -9.17
C ILE A 97 -6.44 -13.48 -9.40
N LEU A 98 -5.61 -13.37 -8.35
CA LEU A 98 -4.20 -13.03 -8.48
C LEU A 98 -3.46 -14.04 -9.36
N ILE A 99 -3.69 -15.33 -9.16
CA ILE A 99 -3.10 -16.39 -9.99
C ILE A 99 -3.55 -16.24 -11.45
N LEU A 100 -4.85 -16.05 -11.69
CA LEU A 100 -5.38 -15.83 -13.03
C LEU A 100 -4.79 -14.57 -13.69
N THR A 101 -4.52 -13.52 -12.94
CA THR A 101 -3.94 -12.27 -13.46
C THR A 101 -2.53 -12.48 -14.03
N PHE A 102 -1.75 -13.40 -13.46
CA PHE A 102 -0.41 -13.75 -13.94
C PHE A 102 -0.36 -15.03 -14.77
N TRP A 103 -1.50 -15.50 -15.26
CA TRP A 103 -1.57 -16.64 -16.17
C TRP A 103 -1.60 -16.17 -17.63
N ALA A 104 -0.47 -16.29 -18.31
CA ALA A 104 -0.31 -15.86 -19.69
C ALA A 104 -0.88 -16.87 -20.68
N HIS A 105 -1.59 -16.38 -21.71
CA HIS A 105 -2.14 -17.14 -22.82
C HIS A 105 -1.55 -16.63 -24.14
N PRO A 106 -0.32 -17.03 -24.51
CA PRO A 106 0.38 -16.50 -25.68
C PRO A 106 -0.31 -16.80 -27.01
N GLU A 107 -1.07 -17.88 -27.05
CA GLU A 107 -1.82 -18.36 -28.20
C GLU A 107 -3.03 -17.48 -28.58
N TRP A 108 -3.44 -16.61 -27.70
CA TRP A 108 -4.60 -15.75 -27.95
C TRP A 108 -4.22 -14.54 -28.82
N ASN A 109 -5.20 -14.04 -29.57
CA ASN A 109 -5.05 -12.80 -30.32
C ASN A 109 -4.96 -11.58 -29.35
N ASP A 110 -4.46 -10.46 -29.85
CA ASP A 110 -4.24 -9.25 -29.03
C ASP A 110 -5.52 -8.74 -28.36
N THR A 111 -6.65 -8.80 -29.06
CA THR A 111 -7.96 -8.41 -28.49
C THR A 111 -8.34 -9.31 -27.31
N GLY A 112 -8.15 -10.62 -27.44
CA GLY A 112 -8.41 -11.59 -26.38
C GLY A 112 -7.52 -11.36 -25.15
N LYS A 113 -6.23 -11.10 -25.39
CA LYS A 113 -5.27 -10.77 -24.32
C LYS A 113 -5.66 -9.51 -23.57
N ILE A 114 -6.00 -8.43 -24.31
CA ILE A 114 -6.40 -7.15 -23.70
C ILE A 114 -7.70 -7.32 -22.89
N PHE A 115 -8.68 -8.07 -23.42
CA PHE A 115 -9.92 -8.35 -22.69
C PHE A 115 -9.67 -9.15 -21.40
N TYR A 116 -8.86 -10.21 -21.49
CA TYR A 116 -8.49 -11.03 -20.34
C TYR A 116 -7.77 -10.21 -19.25
N MET A 117 -6.78 -9.42 -19.66
CA MET A 117 -6.05 -8.50 -18.80
C MET A 117 -7.01 -7.53 -18.08
N ALA A 118 -7.93 -6.91 -18.83
CA ALA A 118 -8.88 -5.96 -18.27
C ALA A 118 -9.81 -6.62 -17.25
N VAL A 119 -10.37 -7.78 -17.57
CA VAL A 119 -11.28 -8.49 -16.66
C VAL A 119 -10.57 -8.98 -15.42
N THR A 120 -9.43 -9.68 -15.56
CA THR A 120 -8.70 -10.23 -14.41
C THR A 120 -8.17 -9.12 -13.50
N TYR A 121 -7.66 -8.03 -14.04
CA TYR A 121 -7.17 -6.92 -13.25
C TYR A 121 -8.29 -6.16 -12.53
N CYS A 122 -9.41 -5.88 -13.20
CA CYS A 122 -10.57 -5.25 -12.54
C CYS A 122 -11.15 -6.14 -11.43
N LEU A 123 -11.21 -7.46 -11.65
CA LEU A 123 -11.62 -8.41 -10.61
C LEU A 123 -10.61 -8.49 -9.46
N LEU A 124 -9.30 -8.40 -9.75
CA LEU A 124 -8.27 -8.38 -8.74
C LEU A 124 -8.39 -7.14 -7.85
N VAL A 125 -8.56 -5.96 -8.43
CA VAL A 125 -8.78 -4.70 -7.69
C VAL A 125 -10.02 -4.82 -6.81
N LEU A 126 -11.14 -5.31 -7.35
CA LEU A 126 -12.37 -5.52 -6.59
C LEU A 126 -12.16 -6.52 -5.44
N GLY A 127 -11.55 -7.68 -5.72
CA GLY A 127 -11.27 -8.71 -4.72
C GLY A 127 -10.37 -8.19 -3.60
N TYR A 128 -9.31 -7.46 -3.96
CA TYR A 128 -8.43 -6.82 -2.99
C TYR A 128 -9.17 -5.80 -2.12
N THR A 129 -10.02 -4.95 -2.70
CA THR A 129 -10.87 -4.00 -1.97
C THR A 129 -11.81 -4.73 -0.98
N CYS A 130 -12.43 -5.86 -1.41
CA CYS A 130 -13.29 -6.70 -0.56
C CYS A 130 -12.57 -7.26 0.68
N VAL A 131 -11.26 -7.39 0.65
CA VAL A 131 -10.46 -7.87 1.78
C VAL A 131 -9.84 -6.71 2.56
N ASN A 132 -9.27 -5.72 1.87
CA ASN A 132 -8.47 -4.65 2.49
C ASN A 132 -9.33 -3.66 3.28
N ILE A 133 -10.53 -3.29 2.80
CA ILE A 133 -11.43 -2.36 3.53
C ILE A 133 -11.89 -2.97 4.86
N PRO A 134 -12.51 -4.19 4.89
CA PRO A 134 -12.89 -4.80 6.16
C PRO A 134 -11.70 -5.04 7.09
N TYR A 135 -10.55 -5.44 6.54
CA TYR A 135 -9.31 -5.62 7.30
C TYR A 135 -8.88 -4.30 7.97
N GLY A 136 -8.87 -3.20 7.23
CA GLY A 136 -8.50 -1.89 7.78
C GLY A 136 -9.45 -1.42 8.90
N THR A 137 -10.73 -1.73 8.79
CA THR A 137 -11.78 -1.33 9.76
C THR A 137 -11.79 -2.25 11.00
N LEU A 138 -11.34 -3.49 10.86
CA LEU A 138 -11.35 -4.51 11.92
C LEU A 138 -10.61 -4.05 13.19
N CYS A 139 -9.52 -3.30 13.08
CA CYS A 139 -8.78 -2.76 14.24
C CYS A 139 -9.70 -1.97 15.18
N GLY A 140 -10.58 -1.14 14.63
CA GLY A 140 -11.56 -0.37 15.40
C GLY A 140 -12.61 -1.23 16.09
N ALA A 141 -12.94 -2.39 15.51
CA ALA A 141 -13.89 -3.33 16.07
C ALA A 141 -13.28 -4.28 17.13
N MET A 142 -11.95 -4.39 17.18
CA MET A 142 -11.24 -5.24 18.16
C MET A 142 -11.12 -4.61 19.54
N THR A 143 -10.96 -3.28 19.64
CA THR A 143 -10.79 -2.60 20.93
C THR A 143 -11.12 -1.12 20.85
N GLN A 144 -11.60 -0.54 21.97
CA GLN A 144 -11.76 0.92 22.15
C GLN A 144 -10.53 1.56 22.83
N ASN A 145 -9.66 0.75 23.42
CA ASN A 145 -8.47 1.24 24.10
C ASN A 145 -7.46 1.80 23.07
N MET A 146 -7.10 3.07 23.22
CA MET A 146 -6.19 3.77 22.29
C MET A 146 -4.78 3.18 22.28
N ASP A 147 -4.27 2.74 23.44
CA ASP A 147 -2.94 2.13 23.55
C ASP A 147 -2.90 0.77 22.86
N GLU A 148 -3.96 -0.03 23.01
CA GLU A 148 -4.10 -1.30 22.34
C GLU A 148 -4.23 -1.13 20.81
N ARG A 149 -4.99 -0.13 20.34
CA ARG A 149 -5.05 0.24 18.91
C ARG A 149 -3.69 0.67 18.38
N ALA A 150 -2.94 1.46 19.14
CA ALA A 150 -1.59 1.85 18.76
C ALA A 150 -0.67 0.64 18.60
N GLN A 151 -0.72 -0.34 19.52
CA GLN A 151 0.07 -1.57 19.44
C GLN A 151 -0.34 -2.45 18.25
N ILE A 152 -1.65 -2.58 17.96
CA ILE A 152 -2.16 -3.30 16.79
C ILE A 152 -1.63 -2.65 15.49
N ASN A 153 -1.71 -1.33 15.38
CA ASN A 153 -1.22 -0.59 14.22
C ASN A 153 0.32 -0.65 14.10
N THR A 154 1.05 -0.67 15.22
CA THR A 154 2.51 -0.88 15.22
C THR A 154 2.84 -2.27 14.68
N SER A 155 2.18 -3.32 15.16
CA SER A 155 2.34 -4.68 14.64
C SER A 155 2.08 -4.73 13.13
N ARG A 156 1.01 -4.09 12.66
CA ARG A 156 0.69 -3.95 11.24
C ARG A 156 1.81 -3.29 10.45
N SER A 157 2.30 -2.13 10.90
CA SER A 157 3.34 -1.36 10.20
C SER A 157 4.66 -2.11 10.11
N VAL A 158 5.08 -2.75 11.21
CA VAL A 158 6.31 -3.56 11.23
C VAL A 158 6.19 -4.75 10.28
N SER A 159 5.05 -5.46 10.31
CA SER A 159 4.79 -6.58 9.42
C SER A 159 4.79 -6.17 7.93
N ALA A 160 4.19 -5.01 7.61
CA ALA A 160 4.21 -4.45 6.27
C ALA A 160 5.63 -4.17 5.78
N MET A 161 6.46 -3.52 6.60
CA MET A 161 7.85 -3.18 6.24
C MET A 161 8.67 -4.45 5.96
N ILE A 162 8.52 -5.48 6.80
CA ILE A 162 9.19 -6.77 6.61
C ILE A 162 8.73 -7.42 5.29
N ALA A 163 7.43 -7.46 5.05
CA ALA A 163 6.86 -8.05 3.83
C ALA A 163 7.36 -7.35 2.56
N ILE A 164 7.31 -6.01 2.53
CA ILE A 164 7.79 -5.20 1.39
C ILE A 164 9.28 -5.49 1.12
N GLY A 165 10.11 -5.52 2.16
CA GLY A 165 11.52 -5.84 2.03
C GLY A 165 11.75 -7.23 1.44
N ILE A 166 11.06 -8.24 1.96
CA ILE A 166 11.14 -9.63 1.48
C ILE A 166 10.74 -9.70 -0.01
N ILE A 167 9.59 -9.15 -0.38
CA ILE A 167 9.07 -9.22 -1.74
C ILE A 167 10.05 -8.61 -2.75
N ASN A 168 10.57 -7.43 -2.47
CA ASN A 168 11.49 -6.74 -3.38
C ASN A 168 12.82 -7.47 -3.56
N ILE A 169 13.24 -8.27 -2.58
CA ILE A 169 14.49 -9.03 -2.62
C ILE A 169 14.30 -10.37 -3.33
N ILE A 170 13.23 -11.11 -2.98
CA ILE A 170 13.12 -12.53 -3.36
C ILE A 170 12.34 -12.74 -4.67
N THR A 171 11.51 -11.78 -5.13
CA THR A 171 10.59 -12.02 -6.25
C THR A 171 11.34 -12.37 -7.54
N ILE A 172 12.37 -11.60 -7.91
CA ILE A 172 13.15 -11.89 -9.14
C ILE A 172 13.86 -13.23 -9.06
N PRO A 173 14.64 -13.54 -8.00
CA PRO A 173 15.22 -14.86 -7.83
C PRO A 173 14.21 -16.01 -7.88
N LEU A 174 13.01 -15.83 -7.33
CA LEU A 174 11.97 -16.85 -7.40
C LEU A 174 11.41 -17.03 -8.82
N ILE A 175 11.20 -15.92 -9.55
CA ILE A 175 10.76 -15.99 -10.96
C ILE A 175 11.78 -16.75 -11.81
N GLU A 176 13.07 -16.46 -11.64
CA GLU A 176 14.15 -17.12 -12.36
C GLU A 176 14.25 -18.62 -11.98
N THR A 177 14.16 -18.93 -10.68
CA THR A 177 14.27 -20.31 -10.19
C THR A 177 13.09 -21.19 -10.60
N PHE A 178 11.86 -20.69 -10.48
CA PHE A 178 10.67 -21.45 -10.85
C PHE A 178 10.41 -21.46 -12.36
N GLY A 179 10.94 -20.48 -13.06
CA GLY A 179 10.77 -20.37 -14.51
C GLY A 179 11.64 -21.31 -15.31
N GLU A 180 12.80 -21.73 -14.79
CA GLU A 180 13.76 -22.60 -15.50
C GLU A 180 14.02 -22.15 -16.96
N GLY A 181 13.96 -20.82 -17.21
CA GLY A 181 14.09 -20.22 -18.53
C GLY A 181 12.78 -19.81 -19.20
N ASP A 182 11.62 -20.23 -18.70
CA ASP A 182 10.30 -19.70 -19.13
C ASP A 182 9.76 -18.70 -18.08
N ALA A 183 9.85 -17.41 -18.41
CA ALA A 183 9.36 -16.34 -17.53
C ALA A 183 7.85 -16.49 -17.22
N ARG A 184 7.04 -17.03 -18.12
CA ARG A 184 5.58 -17.24 -17.91
C ARG A 184 5.34 -18.17 -16.73
N GLN A 185 6.05 -19.30 -16.72
CA GLN A 185 5.98 -20.26 -15.62
C GLN A 185 6.49 -19.65 -14.30
N GLY A 186 7.58 -18.88 -14.36
CA GLY A 186 8.15 -18.21 -13.20
C GLY A 186 7.15 -17.25 -12.54
N TYR A 187 6.55 -16.35 -13.31
CA TYR A 187 5.54 -15.41 -12.80
C TYR A 187 4.30 -16.13 -12.25
N LEU A 188 3.81 -17.16 -12.95
CA LEU A 188 2.65 -17.95 -12.50
C LEU A 188 2.93 -18.63 -11.15
N MET A 189 4.08 -19.28 -11.00
CA MET A 189 4.42 -20.00 -9.78
C MET A 189 4.61 -19.04 -8.60
N VAL A 190 5.19 -17.86 -8.82
CA VAL A 190 5.29 -16.81 -7.79
C VAL A 190 3.89 -16.27 -7.43
N ALA A 191 3.01 -16.09 -8.41
CA ALA A 191 1.63 -15.68 -8.15
C ALA A 191 0.87 -16.73 -7.32
N VAL A 192 1.08 -18.02 -7.58
CA VAL A 192 0.52 -19.12 -6.76
C VAL A 192 1.05 -19.06 -5.33
N LEU A 193 2.37 -18.94 -5.16
CA LEU A 193 2.99 -18.85 -3.83
C LEU A 193 2.46 -17.64 -3.04
N TYR A 194 2.45 -16.47 -3.67
CA TYR A 194 2.00 -15.24 -3.01
C TYR A 194 0.48 -15.21 -2.78
N GLY A 195 -0.29 -15.83 -3.68
CA GLY A 195 -1.73 -16.04 -3.47
C GLY A 195 -2.01 -16.95 -2.26
N ILE A 196 -1.27 -18.03 -2.09
CA ILE A 196 -1.38 -18.91 -0.92
C ILE A 196 -1.00 -18.14 0.36
N ILE A 197 0.11 -17.38 0.36
CA ILE A 197 0.50 -16.55 1.50
C ILE A 197 -0.59 -15.54 1.83
N PHE A 198 -1.14 -14.84 0.84
CA PHE A 198 -2.25 -13.91 1.00
C PHE A 198 -3.44 -14.56 1.69
N ALA A 199 -3.91 -15.70 1.19
CA ALA A 199 -5.05 -16.40 1.74
C ALA A 199 -4.79 -16.90 3.17
N LEU A 200 -3.64 -17.55 3.42
CA LEU A 200 -3.30 -18.08 4.75
C LEU A 200 -3.15 -16.98 5.79
N CYS A 201 -2.51 -15.85 5.45
CA CYS A 201 -2.38 -14.70 6.36
C CYS A 201 -3.73 -14.13 6.78
N HIS A 202 -4.68 -14.00 5.84
CA HIS A 202 -6.01 -13.49 6.15
C HIS A 202 -6.87 -14.50 6.90
N ILE A 203 -6.76 -15.81 6.60
CA ILE A 203 -7.41 -16.87 7.35
C ILE A 203 -6.87 -16.92 8.79
N PHE A 204 -5.56 -16.73 8.97
CA PHE A 204 -4.96 -16.63 10.30
C PHE A 204 -5.45 -15.39 11.05
N CYS A 205 -5.51 -14.24 10.37
CA CYS A 205 -6.09 -13.01 10.91
C CYS A 205 -7.55 -13.27 11.35
N PHE A 206 -8.39 -13.83 10.48
CA PHE A 206 -9.76 -14.23 10.81
C PHE A 206 -9.83 -15.13 12.05
N SER A 207 -8.97 -16.14 12.17
CA SER A 207 -9.03 -17.16 13.22
C SER A 207 -8.68 -16.60 14.61
N LYS A 208 -7.77 -15.64 14.70
CA LYS A 208 -7.19 -15.12 15.95
C LYS A 208 -7.70 -13.75 16.35
N THR A 209 -8.45 -13.05 15.49
CA THR A 209 -9.09 -11.78 15.83
C THR A 209 -10.55 -11.99 16.22
N LYS A 210 -11.11 -11.06 16.97
CA LYS A 210 -12.55 -11.05 17.34
C LYS A 210 -13.07 -9.63 17.26
N GLU A 211 -14.26 -9.45 16.74
CA GLU A 211 -15.00 -8.19 16.81
C GLU A 211 -15.72 -8.16 18.17
N VAL A 212 -15.29 -7.27 19.04
CA VAL A 212 -15.81 -7.12 20.40
C VAL A 212 -16.77 -5.94 20.49
N ILE A 213 -16.63 -4.99 19.57
CA ILE A 213 -17.34 -3.72 19.57
C ILE A 213 -18.13 -3.59 18.29
N GLU A 214 -19.42 -3.31 18.41
CA GLU A 214 -20.19 -2.81 17.29
C GLU A 214 -19.72 -1.37 17.01
N VAL A 215 -18.97 -1.17 15.94
CA VAL A 215 -18.61 0.16 15.47
C VAL A 215 -19.92 0.86 15.08
N PRO A 216 -20.33 1.94 15.77
CA PRO A 216 -21.55 2.66 15.40
C PRO A 216 -21.43 3.09 13.93
N VAL A 217 -22.51 2.91 13.17
CA VAL A 217 -22.62 3.53 11.86
C VAL A 217 -22.90 5.00 12.15
N GLU A 218 -21.84 5.80 12.25
CA GLU A 218 -21.98 7.25 12.44
C GLU A 218 -22.81 7.82 11.28
N GLN A 219 -23.72 8.73 11.60
CA GLN A 219 -24.46 9.47 10.57
C GLN A 219 -23.47 10.33 9.81
N LYS A 220 -23.00 9.80 8.67
CA LYS A 220 -22.05 10.51 7.81
C LYS A 220 -22.70 11.80 7.33
N LEU A 221 -22.04 12.92 7.56
CA LEU A 221 -22.44 14.19 7.01
C LEU A 221 -22.60 14.08 5.49
N PRO A 222 -23.55 14.80 4.86
CA PRO A 222 -23.70 14.80 3.40
C PRO A 222 -22.34 15.06 2.72
N LEU A 223 -22.01 14.27 1.70
CA LEU A 223 -20.72 14.36 0.98
C LEU A 223 -20.37 15.78 0.55
N LYS A 224 -21.39 16.53 0.08
CA LYS A 224 -21.24 17.94 -0.32
C LYS A 224 -20.76 18.84 0.84
N THR A 225 -21.22 18.57 2.05
CA THR A 225 -20.82 19.32 3.26
C THR A 225 -19.37 18.97 3.66
N GLN A 226 -19.00 17.70 3.59
CA GLN A 226 -17.65 17.23 3.85
C GLN A 226 -16.64 17.80 2.85
N LEU A 227 -16.94 17.75 1.56
CA LEU A 227 -16.10 18.32 0.50
C LEU A 227 -15.94 19.84 0.67
N LYS A 228 -17.02 20.55 1.02
CA LYS A 228 -16.95 22.01 1.26
C LYS A 228 -16.06 22.36 2.46
N ALA A 229 -16.08 21.55 3.50
CA ALA A 229 -15.19 21.72 4.66
C ALA A 229 -13.72 21.49 4.29
N ILE A 230 -13.43 20.46 3.49
CA ILE A 230 -12.08 20.16 3.01
C ILE A 230 -11.51 21.26 2.12
N VAL A 231 -12.27 21.75 1.15
CA VAL A 231 -11.84 22.84 0.25
C VAL A 231 -11.51 24.12 1.03
N LYS A 232 -12.17 24.35 2.18
CA LYS A 232 -11.86 25.49 3.05
C LYS A 232 -10.60 25.27 3.91
N ASN A 233 -10.13 24.05 4.04
CA ASN A 233 -8.96 23.68 4.85
C ASN A 233 -7.68 23.72 4.01
N LYS A 234 -7.09 24.92 3.86
CA LYS A 234 -5.87 25.13 3.06
C LYS A 234 -4.69 24.24 3.49
N PRO A 235 -4.34 24.12 4.82
CA PRO A 235 -3.27 23.21 5.23
C PRO A 235 -3.49 21.78 4.80
N TYR A 236 -4.73 21.28 4.89
CA TYR A 236 -5.07 19.94 4.44
C TYR A 236 -4.88 19.77 2.92
N LEU A 237 -5.31 20.75 2.12
CA LEU A 237 -5.12 20.71 0.66
C LEU A 237 -3.63 20.68 0.27
N LEU A 238 -2.79 21.46 0.95
CA LEU A 238 -1.34 21.43 0.73
C LEU A 238 -0.73 20.08 1.12
N ALA A 239 -1.14 19.49 2.25
CA ALA A 239 -0.71 18.17 2.65
C ALA A 239 -1.17 17.09 1.65
N LEU A 240 -2.40 17.21 1.12
CA LEU A 240 -2.95 16.33 0.09
C LEU A 240 -2.15 16.40 -1.21
N VAL A 241 -1.81 17.60 -1.69
CA VAL A 241 -0.95 17.77 -2.87
C VAL A 241 0.42 17.15 -2.62
N GLY A 242 1.03 17.40 -1.46
CA GLY A 242 2.30 16.76 -1.08
C GLY A 242 2.21 15.24 -1.10
N GLN A 243 1.10 14.68 -0.65
CA GLN A 243 0.86 13.25 -0.65
C GLN A 243 0.66 12.67 -2.06
N ILE A 244 -0.03 13.39 -2.94
CA ILE A 244 -0.17 12.99 -4.36
C ILE A 244 1.21 12.95 -5.02
N LEU A 245 2.00 14.00 -4.87
CA LEU A 245 3.36 14.05 -5.41
C LEU A 245 4.26 12.94 -4.84
N PHE A 246 4.13 12.65 -3.54
CA PHE A 246 4.80 11.53 -2.91
C PHE A 246 4.39 10.19 -3.54
N GLY A 247 3.10 9.98 -3.80
CA GLY A 247 2.60 8.78 -4.46
C GLY A 247 3.20 8.58 -5.86
N PHE A 248 3.29 9.64 -6.66
CA PHE A 248 3.95 9.59 -7.96
C PHE A 248 5.42 9.16 -7.84
N ILE A 249 6.16 9.71 -6.88
CA ILE A 249 7.57 9.33 -6.65
C ILE A 249 7.64 7.86 -6.18
N LEU A 250 6.78 7.43 -5.27
CA LEU A 250 6.83 6.07 -4.70
C LEU A 250 6.57 5.00 -5.76
N TYR A 251 5.45 5.11 -6.45
CA TYR A 251 5.04 4.09 -7.43
C TYR A 251 5.81 4.21 -8.74
N GLY A 252 6.03 5.43 -9.24
CA GLY A 252 6.83 5.66 -10.44
C GLY A 252 8.24 5.14 -10.27
N ARG A 253 8.95 5.54 -9.22
CA ARG A 253 10.32 5.10 -8.99
C ARG A 253 10.48 3.57 -8.92
N ASN A 254 9.59 2.88 -8.22
CA ASN A 254 9.72 1.42 -8.09
C ASN A 254 9.51 0.71 -9.44
N ALA A 255 8.51 1.12 -10.21
CA ALA A 255 8.25 0.57 -11.53
C ALA A 255 9.40 0.91 -12.50
N ASP A 256 9.80 2.19 -12.55
CA ASP A 256 10.86 2.67 -13.43
C ASP A 256 12.21 2.03 -13.13
N MET A 257 12.55 1.80 -11.85
CA MET A 257 13.81 1.14 -11.48
C MET A 257 13.87 -0.30 -11.98
N LEU A 258 12.78 -1.05 -11.92
CA LEU A 258 12.77 -2.41 -12.48
C LEU A 258 13.01 -2.38 -14.00
N TYR A 259 12.35 -1.48 -14.74
CA TYR A 259 12.58 -1.30 -16.17
C TYR A 259 14.02 -0.82 -16.47
N TYR A 260 14.54 0.13 -15.70
CA TYR A 260 15.91 0.63 -15.85
C TYR A 260 16.93 -0.51 -15.71
N PHE A 261 16.83 -1.32 -14.66
CA PHE A 261 17.74 -2.46 -14.47
C PHE A 261 17.58 -3.52 -15.56
N THR A 262 16.36 -3.78 -16.02
CA THR A 262 16.09 -4.80 -17.03
C THR A 262 16.57 -4.37 -18.41
N TYR A 263 16.29 -3.12 -18.84
CA TYR A 263 16.51 -2.68 -20.22
C TYR A 263 17.75 -1.84 -20.43
N VAL A 264 18.17 -1.06 -19.45
CA VAL A 264 19.34 -0.20 -19.57
C VAL A 264 20.60 -0.94 -19.09
N GLU A 265 20.51 -1.60 -17.94
CA GLU A 265 21.66 -2.29 -17.35
C GLU A 265 21.69 -3.80 -17.72
N GLY A 266 20.64 -4.32 -18.33
CA GLY A 266 20.58 -5.71 -18.82
C GLY A 266 20.46 -6.78 -17.73
N SER A 267 20.15 -6.42 -16.49
CA SER A 267 20.07 -7.36 -15.37
C SER A 267 19.00 -6.99 -14.35
N ALA A 268 17.86 -7.69 -14.40
CA ALA A 268 16.77 -7.52 -13.45
C ALA A 268 17.19 -7.84 -11.98
N SER A 269 18.20 -8.70 -11.78
CA SER A 269 18.69 -9.06 -10.43
C SER A 269 19.28 -7.87 -9.67
N LEU A 270 19.74 -6.82 -10.36
CA LEU A 270 20.19 -5.56 -9.74
C LEU A 270 19.09 -4.86 -8.96
N PHE A 271 17.80 -5.08 -9.31
CA PHE A 271 16.67 -4.56 -8.55
C PHE A 271 16.62 -5.12 -7.12
N SER A 272 16.96 -6.39 -6.94
CA SER A 272 17.04 -7.00 -5.60
C SER A 272 18.16 -6.37 -4.76
N MET A 273 19.33 -6.12 -5.35
CA MET A 273 20.44 -5.43 -4.67
C MET A 273 20.10 -3.98 -4.33
N TYR A 274 19.45 -3.26 -5.25
CA TYR A 274 18.94 -1.93 -5.01
C TYR A 274 17.96 -1.90 -3.82
N SER A 275 17.02 -2.84 -3.80
CA SER A 275 16.02 -2.95 -2.73
C SER A 275 16.66 -3.19 -1.36
N LEU A 276 17.70 -4.03 -1.28
CA LEU A 276 18.50 -4.22 -0.06
C LEU A 276 19.14 -2.92 0.41
N ALA A 277 19.75 -2.17 -0.51
CA ALA A 277 20.47 -0.94 -0.18
C ALA A 277 19.57 0.16 0.40
N ILE A 278 18.29 0.18 0.06
CA ILE A 278 17.36 1.24 0.48
C ILE A 278 16.57 0.91 1.77
N ILE A 279 16.53 -0.35 2.24
CA ILE A 279 15.74 -0.77 3.41
C ILE A 279 16.21 -0.05 4.69
N ILE A 280 17.50 -0.18 5.03
CA ILE A 280 18.03 0.43 6.27
C ILE A 280 17.90 1.95 6.25
N PRO A 281 18.30 2.66 5.18
CA PRO A 281 18.08 4.10 5.08
C PRO A 281 16.62 4.54 5.21
N SER A 282 15.68 3.72 4.72
CA SER A 282 14.25 3.99 4.89
C SER A 282 13.84 4.02 6.37
N VAL A 283 14.25 3.02 7.14
CA VAL A 283 13.95 2.95 8.58
C VAL A 283 14.60 4.10 9.34
N VAL A 284 15.87 4.38 9.06
CA VAL A 284 16.62 5.47 9.71
C VAL A 284 16.01 6.82 9.38
N GLY A 285 15.62 7.06 8.13
CA GLY A 285 14.97 8.31 7.70
C GLY A 285 13.65 8.57 8.42
N ALA A 286 12.81 7.55 8.56
CA ALA A 286 11.57 7.65 9.33
C ALA A 286 11.85 7.94 10.82
N ALA A 287 12.84 7.27 11.41
CA ALA A 287 13.24 7.47 12.81
C ALA A 287 13.89 8.84 13.07
N CYS A 288 14.48 9.46 12.07
CA CYS A 288 15.09 10.79 12.18
C CYS A 288 14.08 11.94 12.20
N PHE A 289 12.85 11.74 11.74
CA PHE A 289 11.84 12.81 11.69
C PHE A 289 11.63 13.53 13.04
N PRO A 290 11.47 12.84 14.19
CA PRO A 290 11.29 13.53 15.49
C PRO A 290 12.48 14.41 15.88
N TYR A 291 13.70 14.05 15.48
CA TYR A 291 14.90 14.85 15.74
C TYR A 291 14.91 16.11 14.88
N VAL A 292 14.60 15.99 13.59
CA VAL A 292 14.48 17.14 12.69
C VAL A 292 13.35 18.06 13.15
N PHE A 293 12.23 17.51 13.60
CA PHE A 293 11.13 18.28 14.16
C PHE A 293 11.54 19.05 15.44
N LYS A 294 12.33 18.45 16.33
CA LYS A 294 12.86 19.15 17.52
C LYS A 294 13.73 20.36 17.15
N LEU A 295 14.49 20.27 16.05
CA LEU A 295 15.34 21.36 15.56
C LEU A 295 14.53 22.47 14.90
N THR A 296 13.59 22.11 14.03
CA THR A 296 12.80 23.07 13.26
C THR A 296 11.62 23.66 14.05
N LYS A 297 11.15 22.95 15.08
CA LYS A 297 9.94 23.25 15.87
C LYS A 297 8.67 23.43 15.01
N ASN A 298 8.70 23.00 13.74
CA ASN A 298 7.62 23.15 12.80
C ASN A 298 7.56 21.92 11.88
N LYS A 299 6.43 21.19 11.89
CA LYS A 299 6.25 19.98 11.09
C LYS A 299 6.34 20.24 9.58
N GLY A 300 5.82 21.40 9.12
CA GLY A 300 5.88 21.79 7.70
C GLY A 300 7.32 22.04 7.23
N TRP A 301 8.13 22.76 8.02
CA TRP A 301 9.56 22.94 7.72
C TRP A 301 10.32 21.62 7.75
N SER A 302 10.03 20.73 8.70
CA SER A 302 10.62 19.39 8.72
C SER A 302 10.30 18.63 7.43
N ALA A 303 9.05 18.64 7.00
CA ALA A 303 8.63 18.02 5.74
C ALA A 303 9.36 18.63 4.54
N SER A 304 9.52 19.96 4.49
CA SER A 304 10.22 20.66 3.42
C SER A 304 11.70 20.28 3.33
N VAL A 305 12.40 20.12 4.46
CA VAL A 305 13.79 19.66 4.51
C VAL A 305 13.92 18.27 3.91
N PHE A 306 13.05 17.35 4.30
CA PHE A 306 13.04 15.99 3.75
C PHE A 306 12.67 15.96 2.26
N ALA A 307 11.66 16.74 1.84
CA ALA A 307 11.28 16.83 0.43
C ALA A 307 12.40 17.38 -0.44
N PHE A 308 13.06 18.46 0.00
CA PHE A 308 14.19 19.06 -0.71
C PHE A 308 15.37 18.07 -0.81
N GLY A 309 15.71 17.40 0.29
CA GLY A 309 16.75 16.37 0.30
C GLY A 309 16.44 15.22 -0.67
N THR A 310 15.17 14.78 -0.74
CA THR A 310 14.74 13.78 -1.72
C THR A 310 14.97 14.26 -3.14
N GLY A 311 14.54 15.48 -3.48
CA GLY A 311 14.68 16.05 -4.82
C GLY A 311 16.14 16.16 -5.25
N VAL A 312 17.01 16.74 -4.40
CA VAL A 312 18.44 16.90 -4.69
C VAL A 312 19.12 15.55 -4.90
N THR A 313 18.85 14.58 -4.05
CA THR A 313 19.48 13.24 -4.14
C THR A 313 18.97 12.44 -5.33
N MET A 314 17.71 12.61 -5.73
CA MET A 314 17.18 11.99 -6.95
C MET A 314 17.79 12.61 -8.22
N ILE A 315 17.98 13.93 -8.26
CA ILE A 315 18.67 14.58 -9.36
C ILE A 315 20.13 14.10 -9.42
N ALA A 316 20.81 14.03 -8.28
CA ALA A 316 22.18 13.53 -8.22
C ALA A 316 22.29 12.08 -8.72
N LEU A 317 21.29 11.24 -8.44
CA LEU A 317 21.27 9.84 -8.87
C LEU A 317 21.34 9.68 -10.40
N TYR A 318 20.82 10.65 -11.16
CA TYR A 318 20.88 10.64 -12.63
C TYR A 318 22.31 10.54 -13.18
N PHE A 319 23.31 11.03 -12.44
CA PHE A 319 24.72 11.03 -12.87
C PHE A 319 25.48 9.72 -12.54
N PHE A 320 24.82 8.74 -11.94
CA PHE A 320 25.43 7.49 -11.52
C PHE A 320 24.73 6.27 -12.14
N SER A 321 25.53 5.26 -12.48
CA SER A 321 25.04 3.96 -12.97
C SER A 321 25.35 2.86 -11.94
N PRO A 322 24.46 1.87 -11.74
CA PRO A 322 24.70 0.75 -10.84
C PRO A 322 25.86 -0.14 -11.29
N VAL A 323 26.22 -0.12 -12.57
CA VAL A 323 27.31 -0.90 -13.15
C VAL A 323 28.60 -0.07 -13.26
N ALA A 324 28.52 1.12 -13.88
CA ALA A 324 29.70 1.96 -14.11
C ALA A 324 30.20 2.68 -12.84
N THR A 325 29.28 3.14 -11.99
CA THR A 325 29.59 3.87 -10.75
C THR A 325 28.77 3.36 -9.56
N PRO A 326 28.92 2.07 -9.18
CA PRO A 326 28.00 1.42 -8.22
C PRO A 326 27.99 2.09 -6.86
N VAL A 327 29.13 2.51 -6.33
CA VAL A 327 29.23 3.17 -5.02
C VAL A 327 28.40 4.44 -4.99
N GLY A 328 28.51 5.30 -6.00
CA GLY A 328 27.74 6.52 -6.12
C GLY A 328 26.24 6.23 -6.26
N PHE A 329 25.87 5.32 -7.15
CA PHE A 329 24.47 4.93 -7.37
C PHE A 329 23.80 4.44 -6.10
N TYR A 330 24.36 3.46 -5.42
CA TYR A 330 23.78 2.90 -4.21
C TYR A 330 23.80 3.88 -3.03
N ALA A 331 24.85 4.72 -2.90
CA ALA A 331 24.92 5.75 -1.87
C ALA A 331 23.82 6.82 -2.05
N PHE A 332 23.66 7.35 -3.27
CA PHE A 332 22.59 8.33 -3.53
C PHE A 332 21.19 7.72 -3.51
N SER A 333 21.03 6.46 -3.89
CA SER A 333 19.77 5.73 -3.71
C SER A 333 19.40 5.59 -2.24
N ALA A 334 20.34 5.21 -1.40
CA ALA A 334 20.18 5.10 0.05
C ALA A 334 19.83 6.45 0.68
N LEU A 335 20.54 7.52 0.29
CA LEU A 335 20.31 8.87 0.79
C LEU A 335 18.95 9.43 0.33
N SER A 336 18.57 9.18 -0.92
CA SER A 336 17.25 9.53 -1.44
C SER A 336 16.14 8.84 -0.67
N GLN A 337 16.30 7.54 -0.38
CA GLN A 337 15.32 6.77 0.38
C GLN A 337 15.23 7.23 1.84
N PHE A 338 16.34 7.62 2.45
CA PHE A 338 16.36 8.22 3.79
C PHE A 338 15.48 9.48 3.85
N PHE A 339 15.71 10.43 2.95
CA PHE A 339 14.93 11.67 2.91
C PHE A 339 13.46 11.40 2.55
N PHE A 340 13.22 10.53 1.59
CA PHE A 340 11.88 10.14 1.17
C PHE A 340 11.04 9.55 2.30
N SER A 341 11.62 8.65 3.11
CA SER A 341 10.95 8.03 4.24
C SER A 341 10.69 9.02 5.38
N GLY A 342 11.63 9.95 5.64
CA GLY A 342 11.43 11.04 6.58
C GLY A 342 10.29 11.97 6.16
N PHE A 343 10.18 12.29 4.86
CA PHE A 343 9.08 13.07 4.32
C PHE A 343 7.73 12.37 4.52
N ASN A 344 7.65 11.08 4.21
CA ASN A 344 6.44 10.28 4.44
C ASN A 344 5.97 10.36 5.89
N THR A 345 6.90 10.17 6.82
CA THR A 345 6.60 10.27 8.26
C THR A 345 6.11 11.66 8.65
N ALA A 346 6.74 12.71 8.11
CA ALA A 346 6.35 14.10 8.36
C ALA A 346 4.92 14.38 7.89
N ILE A 347 4.56 13.95 6.69
CA ILE A 347 3.22 14.15 6.12
C ILE A 347 2.16 13.48 6.99
N TYR A 348 2.37 12.21 7.41
CA TYR A 348 1.42 11.53 8.30
C TYR A 348 1.29 12.20 9.67
N ALA A 349 2.33 12.87 10.16
CA ALA A 349 2.29 13.64 11.41
C ALA A 349 1.56 15.00 11.28
N ILE A 350 1.41 15.53 10.07
CA ILE A 350 0.71 16.79 9.78
C ILE A 350 -0.81 16.61 9.68
N ILE A 351 -1.29 15.44 9.23
CA ILE A 351 -2.72 15.22 8.95
C ILE A 351 -3.61 15.47 10.16
N PRO A 352 -3.33 14.95 11.37
CA PRO A 352 -4.16 15.23 12.55
C PRO A 352 -4.27 16.74 12.84
N ASP A 353 -3.17 17.48 12.72
CA ASP A 353 -3.17 18.93 12.93
C ASP A 353 -4.06 19.65 11.89
N CYS A 354 -4.07 19.15 10.64
CA CYS A 354 -4.95 19.68 9.60
C CYS A 354 -6.44 19.43 9.90
N VAL A 355 -6.76 18.28 10.49
CA VAL A 355 -8.13 17.96 10.92
C VAL A 355 -8.58 18.89 12.02
N GLU A 356 -7.77 19.07 13.05
CA GLU A 356 -8.04 20.01 14.17
C GLU A 356 -8.20 21.45 13.65
N TYR A 357 -7.34 21.90 12.74
CA TYR A 357 -7.48 23.21 12.10
C TYR A 357 -8.78 23.34 11.32
N GLY A 358 -9.19 22.27 10.61
CA GLY A 358 -10.45 22.21 9.87
C GLY A 358 -11.66 22.34 10.80
N GLU A 359 -11.65 21.63 11.92
CA GLU A 359 -12.68 21.70 12.95
C GLU A 359 -12.77 23.11 13.56
N TRP A 360 -11.63 23.69 13.95
CA TRP A 360 -11.58 25.05 14.45
C TRP A 360 -12.16 26.08 13.48
N LYS A 361 -11.88 25.91 12.17
CA LYS A 361 -12.30 26.88 11.14
C LYS A 361 -13.72 26.72 10.68
N THR A 362 -14.25 25.51 10.64
CA THR A 362 -15.56 25.20 10.03
C THR A 362 -16.60 24.74 11.03
N GLY A 363 -16.22 24.45 12.30
CA GLY A 363 -17.07 23.84 13.30
C GLY A 363 -17.44 22.38 13.01
N ILE A 364 -16.84 21.79 11.98
CA ILE A 364 -17.11 20.40 11.51
C ILE A 364 -15.86 19.58 11.65
N ARG A 365 -15.91 18.56 12.52
CA ARG A 365 -14.87 17.55 12.61
C ARG A 365 -15.06 16.53 11.46
N ASN A 366 -14.06 16.35 10.63
CA ASN A 366 -14.15 15.59 9.38
C ASN A 366 -13.08 14.49 9.29
N ASP A 367 -12.86 13.77 10.41
CA ASP A 367 -11.85 12.71 10.52
C ASP A 367 -12.14 11.57 9.53
N ASP A 368 -13.43 11.18 9.43
CA ASP A 368 -13.89 10.04 8.65
C ASP A 368 -13.68 10.19 7.14
N PHE A 369 -13.62 11.41 6.64
CA PHE A 369 -13.38 11.67 5.23
C PHE A 369 -11.94 12.13 4.95
N SER A 370 -11.33 12.90 5.83
CA SER A 370 -9.98 13.43 5.64
C SER A 370 -8.92 12.34 5.67
N MET A 371 -9.02 11.37 6.58
CA MET A 371 -8.08 10.25 6.66
C MET A 371 -8.19 9.27 5.49
N PRO A 372 -9.40 8.80 5.08
CA PRO A 372 -9.55 7.95 3.91
C PRO A 372 -9.17 8.64 2.60
N SER A 373 -9.57 9.90 2.38
CA SER A 373 -9.23 10.63 1.15
C SER A 373 -7.73 10.89 1.02
N PHE A 374 -7.03 11.09 2.14
CA PHE A 374 -5.59 11.19 2.14
C PHE A 374 -4.91 9.84 1.78
N ARG A 375 -5.40 8.72 2.29
CA ARG A 375 -4.94 7.38 1.90
C ARG A 375 -5.24 7.06 0.44
N TRP A 376 -6.40 7.50 -0.05
CA TRP A 376 -6.77 7.33 -1.45
C TRP A 376 -5.86 8.11 -2.40
N ALA A 377 -5.37 9.27 -2.01
CA ALA A 377 -4.45 10.08 -2.81
C ALA A 377 -3.08 9.41 -3.05
N ILE A 378 -2.76 8.33 -2.31
CA ILE A 378 -1.53 7.54 -2.50
C ILE A 378 -1.77 6.36 -3.44
N LYS A 379 -3.00 5.85 -3.53
CA LYS A 379 -3.35 4.75 -4.43
C LYS A 379 -3.39 5.23 -5.89
#